data_fadb09984cb05e04906a9d6fa190ca8d
#
_entry.id   fadb09984cb05e04906a9d6fa190ca8d
#
_cell.length_a   1.000
_cell.length_b   1.000
_cell.length_c   1.000
_cell.angle_alpha   90.00
_cell.angle_beta   90.00
_cell.angle_gamma   90.00
#
_symmetry.space_group_name_H-M   'P 1'
#
loop_
_entity.id
_entity.type
_entity.pdbx_description
1 polymer ?
#
loop_
_entity_poly.entity_id
_entity_poly.type
_entity_poly.pdbx_seq_one_letter_code
_entity_poly.pdbx_strand_id
1 'polypeptide(L)'
;QSAILGERLALSLKKYSCIPPWWGERGGSNVDKRESMWERYLRNGLSRRDFLKGCVALTSLMGLDTGMVSKVVEAAESKPLPVVIWMHGHECTGCDESFIRSAAPMASDLVLNMIALEYSHVLSAASGEPFEAHLEQTIEKYKGQYILAVEGAIATKDNGVYCMSGGHPFINTFQRVAKDAAAIIAYGTCATSGGIQAAAPNPTGSAGVSHYVGNKPVINVPGCPPIPEVMTGVVMHVALFGSVPDLDMESRPKQFYGNRIHDTCYRRPFFDAGMFAERFDDAGSKAGWCLYKLGCRGPETYASCGNLRWFQGMSYPIQSGAPCIGCTNANFWDDAPFSDRLPKYGPLGSIDKIGVGLAVGTAAGVAVHGALSLAQRAKADAAIEKEEEKAKREQVHK
;
A
#
# COMPACT_ATOMS: atom_id res chain seq x y z
N GLN A 1 -9.56 38.38 1.05
CA GLN A 1 -9.14 37.08 0.49
C GLN A 1 -8.20 36.29 1.44
N SER A 2 -7.41 36.96 2.28
CA SER A 2 -6.50 36.29 3.26
C SER A 2 -7.21 35.68 4.48
N ALA A 3 -8.34 36.25 4.91
CA ALA A 3 -9.11 35.73 6.05
C ALA A 3 -9.87 34.43 5.73
N ILE A 4 -10.33 34.25 4.49
CA ILE A 4 -11.06 33.05 4.04
C ILE A 4 -10.12 31.86 3.84
N LEU A 5 -8.84 32.09 3.52
CA LEU A 5 -7.81 31.01 3.45
C LEU A 5 -7.46 30.52 4.87
N GLY A 6 -7.39 31.41 5.87
CA GLY A 6 -7.12 31.06 7.27
C GLY A 6 -8.21 30.19 7.89
N GLU A 7 -9.49 30.50 7.62
CA GLU A 7 -10.63 29.71 8.12
C GLU A 7 -10.75 28.34 7.43
N ARG A 8 -10.44 28.23 6.14
CA ARG A 8 -10.42 26.94 5.44
C ARG A 8 -9.26 26.03 5.89
N LEU A 9 -8.10 26.61 6.24
CA LEU A 9 -7.01 25.85 6.87
C LEU A 9 -7.37 25.39 8.29
N ALA A 10 -8.01 26.26 9.08
CA ALA A 10 -8.45 25.92 10.44
C ALA A 10 -9.56 24.86 10.46
N LEU A 11 -10.48 24.88 9.48
CA LEU A 11 -11.52 23.85 9.32
C LEU A 11 -10.98 22.53 8.79
N SER A 12 -9.91 22.55 7.96
CA SER A 12 -9.19 21.34 7.54
C SER A 12 -8.49 20.67 8.71
N LEU A 13 -7.89 21.46 9.61
CA LEU A 13 -7.20 20.94 10.80
C LEU A 13 -8.17 20.41 11.88
N LYS A 14 -9.43 20.87 11.92
CA LYS A 14 -10.47 20.33 12.82
C LYS A 14 -11.02 18.97 12.40
N LYS A 15 -10.87 18.55 11.13
CA LYS A 15 -11.27 17.22 10.64
C LYS A 15 -10.34 16.09 11.09
N TYR A 16 -9.17 16.42 11.65
CA TYR A 16 -8.18 15.44 12.15
C TYR A 16 -8.18 15.32 13.68
N SER A 17 -9.22 15.76 14.37
CA SER A 17 -9.33 15.70 15.83
C SER A 17 -9.94 14.38 16.34
N CYS A 18 -9.59 13.24 15.74
CA CYS A 18 -9.74 11.95 16.39
C CYS A 18 -8.42 11.52 17.06
N ILE A 19 -7.74 12.46 17.72
CA ILE A 19 -6.72 12.09 18.69
C ILE A 19 -7.49 11.71 19.97
N PRO A 20 -7.42 10.46 20.43
CA PRO A 20 -7.95 10.15 21.73
C PRO A 20 -7.28 11.05 22.77
N PRO A 21 -8.03 11.63 23.72
CA PRO A 21 -7.50 12.62 24.67
C PRO A 21 -6.35 12.12 25.58
N TRP A 22 -5.97 10.87 25.46
CA TRP A 22 -4.98 10.21 26.30
C TRP A 22 -3.51 10.35 25.83
N TRP A 23 -3.25 10.88 24.62
CA TRP A 23 -1.86 11.12 24.16
C TRP A 23 -1.23 12.40 24.76
N GLY A 24 -2.02 13.34 25.22
CA GLY A 24 -1.55 14.67 25.67
C GLY A 24 -1.51 14.92 27.17
N GLU A 25 -2.37 14.29 27.96
CA GLU A 25 -2.56 14.68 29.36
C GLU A 25 -2.88 13.48 30.27
N ARG A 26 -1.85 12.76 30.71
CA ARG A 26 -1.95 12.05 31.99
C ARG A 26 -0.75 12.42 32.84
N GLY A 27 -0.91 13.46 33.66
CA GLY A 27 -0.11 13.70 34.83
C GLY A 27 -0.32 12.55 35.82
N GLY A 28 0.61 11.61 35.81
CA GLY A 28 0.79 10.56 36.84
C GLY A 28 2.22 10.68 37.33
N SER A 29 2.38 10.96 38.62
CA SER A 29 3.63 11.09 39.33
C SER A 29 4.56 9.89 39.10
N ASN A 30 5.84 10.18 38.74
CA ASN A 30 6.95 9.24 38.61
C ASN A 30 6.97 8.32 37.36
N VAL A 31 6.71 8.83 36.19
CA VAL A 31 7.23 8.21 34.97
C VAL A 31 8.69 8.68 34.84
N ASP A 32 9.66 7.74 34.86
CA ASP A 32 11.04 8.01 34.44
C ASP A 32 10.99 8.89 33.19
N LYS A 33 11.56 10.10 33.27
CA LYS A 33 11.54 11.06 32.17
C LYS A 33 12.34 10.46 31.00
N ARG A 34 11.63 9.82 30.09
CA ARG A 34 12.26 9.27 28.88
C ARG A 34 12.92 10.42 28.12
N GLU A 35 14.17 10.17 27.68
CA GLU A 35 14.89 11.12 26.85
C GLU A 35 14.17 11.37 25.52
N SER A 36 14.29 12.56 24.99
CA SER A 36 13.87 12.93 23.64
C SER A 36 14.87 12.40 22.59
N MET A 37 14.48 12.46 21.32
CA MET A 37 15.37 12.12 20.22
C MET A 37 16.64 12.99 20.25
N TRP A 38 16.52 14.30 20.53
CA TRP A 38 17.64 15.21 20.64
C TRP A 38 18.58 14.83 21.80
N GLU A 39 18.04 14.54 22.98
CA GLU A 39 18.83 14.11 24.16
C GLU A 39 19.58 12.80 23.85
N ARG A 40 18.95 11.87 23.12
CA ARG A 40 19.56 10.61 22.68
C ARG A 40 20.71 10.86 21.70
N TYR A 41 20.56 11.77 20.73
CA TYR A 41 21.62 12.17 19.82
C TYR A 41 22.82 12.74 20.55
N LEU A 42 22.58 13.65 21.52
CA LEU A 42 23.64 14.23 22.35
C LEU A 42 24.37 13.15 23.18
N ARG A 43 23.63 12.25 23.81
CA ARG A 43 24.21 11.16 24.61
C ARG A 43 25.12 10.25 23.77
N ASN A 44 24.74 10.01 22.52
CA ASN A 44 25.51 9.18 21.59
C ASN A 44 26.62 9.98 20.88
N GLY A 45 26.92 11.22 21.28
CA GLY A 45 28.02 12.05 20.76
C GLY A 45 27.74 12.61 19.35
N LEU A 46 26.49 12.58 18.87
CA LEU A 46 26.11 13.12 17.57
C LEU A 46 25.91 14.64 17.64
N SER A 47 26.25 15.34 16.55
CA SER A 47 26.16 16.78 16.49
C SER A 47 24.72 17.27 16.24
N ARG A 48 24.42 18.54 16.62
CA ARG A 48 23.15 19.19 16.25
C ARG A 48 22.94 19.23 14.73
N ARG A 49 23.99 19.32 13.96
CA ARG A 49 23.93 19.29 12.50
C ARG A 49 23.42 17.93 12.00
N ASP A 50 23.86 16.83 12.61
CA ASP A 50 23.43 15.49 12.21
C ASP A 50 21.98 15.23 12.64
N PHE A 51 21.60 15.71 13.83
CA PHE A 51 20.20 15.70 14.27
C PHE A 51 19.28 16.46 13.29
N LEU A 52 19.65 17.69 12.89
CA LEU A 52 18.85 18.47 11.93
C LEU A 52 18.78 17.80 10.54
N LYS A 53 19.88 17.19 10.06
CA LYS A 53 19.85 16.39 8.82
C LYS A 53 18.87 15.21 8.95
N GLY A 54 18.88 14.52 10.09
CA GLY A 54 17.89 13.47 10.39
C GLY A 54 16.45 13.96 10.33
N CYS A 55 16.17 15.11 10.95
CA CYS A 55 14.82 15.71 10.91
C CYS A 55 14.40 16.11 9.48
N VAL A 56 15.30 16.66 8.67
CA VAL A 56 15.02 16.98 7.25
C VAL A 56 14.74 15.69 6.45
N ALA A 57 15.57 14.66 6.63
CA ALA A 57 15.38 13.37 5.98
C ALA A 57 14.03 12.75 6.37
N LEU A 58 13.66 12.76 7.65
CA LEU A 58 12.37 12.28 8.14
C LEU A 58 11.20 13.08 7.54
N THR A 59 11.31 14.42 7.48
CA THR A 59 10.27 15.27 6.88
C THR A 59 10.02 14.88 5.42
N SER A 60 11.10 14.73 4.65
CA SER A 60 11.04 14.29 3.25
C SER A 60 10.45 12.89 3.11
N LEU A 61 10.91 11.96 3.95
CA LEU A 61 10.46 10.57 3.96
C LEU A 61 8.96 10.45 4.27
N MET A 62 8.48 11.23 5.22
CA MET A 62 7.06 11.29 5.56
C MET A 62 6.21 12.02 4.49
N GLY A 63 6.81 12.46 3.38
CA GLY A 63 6.13 13.20 2.31
C GLY A 63 5.54 14.52 2.76
N LEU A 64 6.12 15.15 3.80
CA LEU A 64 5.67 16.41 4.34
C LEU A 64 6.30 17.59 3.61
N ASP A 65 5.59 18.71 3.57
CA ASP A 65 6.14 19.95 3.04
C ASP A 65 7.37 20.41 3.83
N THR A 66 8.31 21.08 3.15
CA THR A 66 9.53 21.61 3.77
C THR A 66 9.26 22.58 4.93
N GLY A 67 8.12 23.30 4.91
CA GLY A 67 7.65 24.10 6.02
C GLY A 67 7.35 23.33 7.30
N MET A 68 7.22 22.00 7.23
CA MET A 68 7.00 21.13 8.38
C MET A 68 8.28 20.73 9.11
N VAL A 69 9.46 21.02 8.56
CA VAL A 69 10.76 20.67 9.19
C VAL A 69 10.85 21.23 10.61
N SER A 70 10.44 22.47 10.84
CA SER A 70 10.45 23.07 12.18
C SER A 70 9.58 22.31 13.19
N LYS A 71 8.41 21.84 12.76
CA LYS A 71 7.52 21.03 13.61
C LYS A 71 8.07 19.63 13.89
N VAL A 72 8.76 19.03 12.92
CA VAL A 72 9.47 17.76 13.11
C VAL A 72 10.61 17.93 14.11
N VAL A 73 11.39 19.01 13.99
CA VAL A 73 12.47 19.34 14.95
C VAL A 73 11.87 19.57 16.35
N GLU A 74 10.84 20.38 16.48
CA GLU A 74 10.16 20.65 17.76
C GLU A 74 9.65 19.35 18.41
N ALA A 75 9.00 18.49 17.63
CA ALA A 75 8.51 17.20 18.12
C ALA A 75 9.66 16.28 18.56
N ALA A 76 10.77 16.24 17.79
CA ALA A 76 11.93 15.43 18.10
C ALA A 76 12.75 15.94 19.29
N GLU A 77 12.69 17.24 19.60
CA GLU A 77 13.33 17.85 20.76
C GLU A 77 12.49 17.71 22.04
N SER A 78 11.16 17.84 21.92
CA SER A 78 10.28 17.97 23.10
C SER A 78 9.62 16.66 23.53
N LYS A 79 9.37 15.74 22.58
CA LYS A 79 8.66 14.48 22.90
C LYS A 79 9.63 13.37 23.34
N PRO A 80 9.22 12.55 24.28
CA PRO A 80 10.00 11.37 24.65
C PRO A 80 10.08 10.39 23.49
N LEU A 81 11.17 9.63 23.41
CA LEU A 81 11.33 8.58 22.42
C LEU A 81 10.12 7.64 22.43
N PRO A 82 9.55 7.32 21.27
CA PRO A 82 8.42 6.41 21.18
C PRO A 82 8.88 5.00 21.54
N VAL A 83 8.15 4.35 22.42
CA VAL A 83 8.34 2.94 22.74
C VAL A 83 7.72 2.11 21.63
N VAL A 84 8.49 1.17 21.09
CA VAL A 84 8.05 0.24 20.05
C VAL A 84 8.20 -1.19 20.55
N ILE A 85 7.11 -1.95 20.45
CA ILE A 85 7.08 -3.40 20.61
C ILE A 85 6.87 -3.96 19.21
N TRP A 86 7.82 -4.74 18.70
CA TRP A 86 7.73 -5.39 17.39
C TRP A 86 7.48 -6.88 17.55
N MET A 87 6.29 -7.32 17.19
CA MET A 87 5.88 -8.71 17.35
C MET A 87 5.91 -9.45 16.01
N HIS A 88 6.32 -10.70 16.07
CA HIS A 88 6.51 -11.59 14.93
C HIS A 88 5.52 -12.74 15.00
N GLY A 89 4.53 -12.73 14.10
CA GLY A 89 3.52 -13.77 13.96
C GLY A 89 3.95 -14.85 12.98
N HIS A 90 3.01 -15.34 12.18
CA HIS A 90 3.27 -16.32 11.13
C HIS A 90 3.88 -15.61 9.91
N GLU A 91 5.21 -15.63 9.79
CA GLU A 91 5.96 -14.76 8.88
C GLU A 91 7.24 -15.43 8.33
N CYS A 92 8.03 -14.69 7.53
CA CYS A 92 9.30 -15.13 6.93
C CYS A 92 10.49 -14.23 7.28
N THR A 93 10.34 -13.28 8.22
CA THR A 93 11.35 -12.27 8.62
C THR A 93 11.69 -11.26 7.51
N GLY A 94 10.92 -11.25 6.41
CA GLY A 94 11.21 -10.41 5.25
C GLY A 94 10.99 -8.93 5.49
N CYS A 95 10.06 -8.56 6.40
CA CYS A 95 9.81 -7.16 6.73
C CYS A 95 10.92 -6.60 7.64
N ASP A 96 11.44 -7.37 8.60
CA ASP A 96 12.64 -7.00 9.36
C ASP A 96 13.84 -6.80 8.44
N GLU A 97 14.09 -7.77 7.54
CA GLU A 97 15.16 -7.67 6.54
C GLU A 97 15.01 -6.43 5.66
N SER A 98 13.79 -6.05 5.33
CA SER A 98 13.52 -4.81 4.62
C SER A 98 13.83 -3.60 5.50
N PHE A 99 13.31 -3.58 6.74
CA PHE A 99 13.46 -2.45 7.65
C PHE A 99 14.93 -2.14 7.95
N ILE A 100 15.77 -3.14 8.22
CA ILE A 100 17.20 -2.93 8.49
C ILE A 100 17.98 -2.45 7.28
N ARG A 101 17.42 -2.45 6.08
CA ARG A 101 17.99 -1.90 4.84
C ARG A 101 17.60 -0.45 4.59
N SER A 102 16.86 0.19 5.52
CA SER A 102 16.59 1.63 5.43
C SER A 102 17.89 2.42 5.39
N ALA A 103 17.97 3.38 4.48
CA ALA A 103 19.17 4.13 4.20
C ALA A 103 19.09 5.62 4.59
N ALA A 104 17.88 6.16 4.68
CA ALA A 104 17.67 7.56 5.02
C ALA A 104 16.37 7.75 5.83
N PRO A 105 16.39 7.69 7.18
CA PRO A 105 17.56 7.40 8.05
C PRO A 105 18.00 5.95 7.96
N MET A 106 19.27 5.70 8.33
CA MET A 106 19.74 4.32 8.43
C MET A 106 19.04 3.58 9.57
N ALA A 107 18.87 2.27 9.43
CA ALA A 107 18.22 1.46 10.45
C ALA A 107 18.91 1.57 11.83
N SER A 108 20.25 1.68 11.84
CA SER A 108 21.01 1.94 13.07
C SER A 108 20.62 3.26 13.72
N ASP A 109 20.41 4.32 12.95
CA ASP A 109 19.98 5.62 13.49
C ASP A 109 18.57 5.53 14.06
N LEU A 110 17.67 4.81 13.36
CA LEU A 110 16.32 4.58 13.84
C LEU A 110 16.31 3.87 15.19
N VAL A 111 16.93 2.70 15.27
CA VAL A 111 16.89 1.84 16.46
C VAL A 111 17.67 2.45 17.62
N LEU A 112 18.83 3.09 17.33
CA LEU A 112 19.70 3.62 18.39
C LEU A 112 19.33 5.04 18.83
N ASN A 113 18.73 5.85 17.94
CA ASN A 113 18.56 7.28 18.19
C ASN A 113 17.12 7.81 18.11
N MET A 114 16.23 7.13 17.39
CA MET A 114 14.92 7.71 17.03
C MET A 114 13.73 6.99 17.67
N ILE A 115 13.89 5.72 18.05
CA ILE A 115 12.88 4.93 18.77
C ILE A 115 13.47 4.25 19.99
N ALA A 116 12.64 3.83 20.92
CA ALA A 116 12.97 2.89 21.98
C ALA A 116 12.39 1.52 21.61
N LEU A 117 13.15 0.70 20.88
CA LEU A 117 12.75 -0.65 20.51
C LEU A 117 12.94 -1.56 21.73
N GLU A 118 11.87 -1.78 22.47
CA GLU A 118 11.92 -2.53 23.73
C GLU A 118 11.77 -4.04 23.52
N TYR A 119 11.14 -4.47 22.44
CA TYR A 119 10.92 -5.88 22.14
C TYR A 119 10.96 -6.15 20.64
N SER A 120 11.78 -7.08 20.23
CA SER A 120 11.83 -7.65 18.87
C SER A 120 12.53 -9.00 18.90
N HIS A 121 11.94 -10.03 18.36
CA HIS A 121 12.56 -11.36 18.29
C HIS A 121 13.86 -11.39 17.48
N VAL A 122 13.96 -10.53 16.47
CA VAL A 122 15.11 -10.51 15.53
C VAL A 122 16.25 -9.61 16.03
N LEU A 123 15.93 -8.47 16.64
CA LEU A 123 16.93 -7.43 16.97
C LEU A 123 17.32 -7.44 18.46
N SER A 124 16.60 -8.14 19.34
CA SER A 124 16.94 -8.20 20.75
C SER A 124 18.05 -9.21 21.03
N ALA A 125 18.99 -8.84 21.90
CA ALA A 125 20.05 -9.73 22.33
C ALA A 125 19.57 -10.73 23.41
N ALA A 126 18.52 -10.40 24.15
CA ALA A 126 17.92 -11.27 25.17
C ALA A 126 17.08 -12.38 24.52
N SER A 127 16.98 -13.52 25.20
CA SER A 127 16.17 -14.66 24.77
C SER A 127 15.59 -15.41 25.96
N GLY A 128 14.57 -16.27 25.69
CA GLY A 128 13.92 -17.12 26.73
C GLY A 128 13.12 -16.33 27.74
N GLU A 129 13.02 -16.87 28.98
CA GLU A 129 12.19 -16.26 30.04
C GLU A 129 12.52 -14.79 30.38
N PRO A 130 13.80 -14.35 30.43
CA PRO A 130 14.11 -12.93 30.64
C PRO A 130 13.57 -12.02 29.55
N PHE A 131 13.53 -12.49 28.30
CA PHE A 131 13.00 -11.75 27.17
C PHE A 131 11.47 -11.58 27.24
N GLU A 132 10.76 -12.67 27.58
CA GLU A 132 9.30 -12.63 27.77
C GLU A 132 8.93 -11.79 29.01
N ALA A 133 9.70 -11.91 30.11
CA ALA A 133 9.48 -11.07 31.28
C ALA A 133 9.69 -9.58 31.01
N HIS A 134 10.62 -9.22 30.12
CA HIS A 134 10.81 -7.85 29.68
C HIS A 134 9.60 -7.33 28.88
N LEU A 135 8.99 -8.16 28.02
CA LEU A 135 7.74 -7.80 27.35
C LEU A 135 6.65 -7.43 28.34
N GLU A 136 6.43 -8.26 29.36
CA GLU A 136 5.42 -7.99 30.38
C GLU A 136 5.68 -6.68 31.13
N GLN A 137 6.93 -6.46 31.55
CA GLN A 137 7.35 -5.22 32.21
C GLN A 137 7.13 -4.00 31.29
N THR A 138 7.41 -4.14 30.01
CA THR A 138 7.23 -3.08 29.02
C THR A 138 5.75 -2.73 28.84
N ILE A 139 4.88 -3.74 28.72
CA ILE A 139 3.43 -3.54 28.60
C ILE A 139 2.90 -2.80 29.83
N GLU A 140 3.26 -3.23 31.02
CA GLU A 140 2.78 -2.61 32.27
C GLU A 140 3.32 -1.18 32.43
N LYS A 141 4.63 -0.98 32.22
CA LYS A 141 5.30 0.31 32.37
C LYS A 141 4.79 1.36 31.37
N TYR A 142 4.53 0.96 30.14
CA TYR A 142 4.17 1.87 29.05
C TYR A 142 2.75 1.69 28.54
N LYS A 143 1.86 1.20 29.39
CA LYS A 143 0.45 0.96 29.07
C LYS A 143 -0.20 2.17 28.39
N GLY A 144 -0.75 1.96 27.19
CA GLY A 144 -1.38 3.02 26.40
C GLY A 144 -0.40 4.02 25.76
N GLN A 145 0.91 3.77 25.79
CA GLN A 145 1.94 4.68 25.29
C GLN A 145 2.91 4.07 24.28
N TYR A 146 2.81 2.78 23.99
CA TYR A 146 3.69 2.13 23.04
C TYR A 146 3.01 1.94 21.68
N ILE A 147 3.82 1.94 20.64
CA ILE A 147 3.43 1.57 19.28
C ILE A 147 3.66 0.05 19.16
N LEU A 148 2.63 -0.66 18.73
CA LEU A 148 2.74 -2.08 18.40
C LEU A 148 2.97 -2.22 16.89
N ALA A 149 4.15 -2.65 16.51
CA ALA A 149 4.47 -3.10 15.15
C ALA A 149 4.25 -4.62 15.08
N VAL A 150 3.55 -5.09 14.07
CA VAL A 150 3.28 -6.52 13.87
C VAL A 150 3.73 -6.93 12.49
N GLU A 151 4.58 -7.92 12.41
CA GLU A 151 4.94 -8.64 11.19
C GLU A 151 4.31 -10.03 11.22
N GLY A 152 3.82 -10.49 10.06
CA GLY A 152 3.22 -11.82 9.95
C GLY A 152 1.72 -11.90 10.18
N ALA A 153 1.13 -12.98 9.72
CA ALA A 153 -0.28 -13.30 9.90
C ALA A 153 -0.59 -13.86 11.29
N ILE A 154 -1.85 -13.82 11.67
CA ILE A 154 -2.35 -14.42 12.92
C ILE A 154 -3.00 -15.76 12.58
N ALA A 155 -2.36 -16.87 12.96
CA ALA A 155 -2.92 -18.21 12.84
C ALA A 155 -3.88 -18.51 14.00
N THR A 156 -5.07 -19.03 13.68
CA THR A 156 -6.12 -19.26 14.71
C THR A 156 -6.62 -20.69 14.80
N LYS A 157 -6.44 -21.48 13.75
CA LYS A 157 -6.92 -22.87 13.76
C LYS A 157 -6.26 -23.68 14.88
N ASP A 158 -6.98 -24.62 15.45
CA ASP A 158 -6.54 -25.46 16.55
C ASP A 158 -5.96 -24.66 17.73
N ASN A 159 -6.65 -23.57 18.12
CA ASN A 159 -6.25 -22.63 19.16
C ASN A 159 -4.91 -21.90 18.89
N GLY A 160 -4.54 -21.72 17.62
CA GLY A 160 -3.35 -20.97 17.22
C GLY A 160 -2.03 -21.72 17.32
N VAL A 161 -2.07 -23.05 17.45
CA VAL A 161 -0.87 -23.90 17.63
C VAL A 161 0.11 -23.85 16.44
N TYR A 162 -0.36 -23.39 15.27
CA TYR A 162 0.47 -23.24 14.07
C TYR A 162 1.43 -22.05 14.09
N CYS A 163 1.29 -21.15 15.07
CA CYS A 163 2.21 -20.04 15.30
C CYS A 163 2.43 -19.87 16.80
N MET A 164 3.58 -20.33 17.29
CA MET A 164 3.95 -20.33 18.70
C MET A 164 5.10 -19.35 18.95
N SER A 165 5.03 -18.58 20.02
CA SER A 165 6.08 -17.68 20.48
C SER A 165 6.19 -17.76 22.01
N GLY A 166 7.41 -17.86 22.55
CA GLY A 166 7.62 -17.98 24.00
C GLY A 166 6.91 -19.17 24.66
N GLY A 167 6.64 -20.25 23.90
CA GLY A 167 5.91 -21.43 24.39
C GLY A 167 4.38 -21.28 24.37
N HIS A 168 3.85 -20.18 23.88
CA HIS A 168 2.41 -19.87 23.82
C HIS A 168 1.94 -19.62 22.39
N PRO A 169 0.66 -19.90 22.07
CA PRO A 169 0.07 -19.46 20.80
C PRO A 169 0.22 -17.94 20.63
N PHE A 170 0.78 -17.53 19.52
CA PHE A 170 1.07 -16.12 19.23
C PHE A 170 -0.15 -15.22 19.39
N ILE A 171 -1.34 -15.69 18.95
CA ILE A 171 -2.59 -14.93 19.08
C ILE A 171 -2.88 -14.48 20.51
N ASN A 172 -2.58 -15.31 21.53
CA ASN A 172 -2.85 -14.98 22.92
C ASN A 172 -1.96 -13.83 23.40
N THR A 173 -0.66 -13.89 23.10
CA THR A 173 0.29 -12.81 23.43
C THR A 173 -0.06 -11.55 22.63
N PHE A 174 -0.34 -11.69 21.34
CA PHE A 174 -0.72 -10.58 20.47
C PHE A 174 -1.96 -9.82 20.99
N GLN A 175 -3.05 -10.52 21.31
CA GLN A 175 -4.27 -9.87 21.79
C GLN A 175 -4.05 -9.11 23.09
N ARG A 176 -3.24 -9.64 24.00
CA ARG A 176 -2.87 -9.00 25.25
C ARG A 176 -2.06 -7.72 25.00
N VAL A 177 -1.03 -7.78 24.14
CA VAL A 177 -0.22 -6.61 23.78
C VAL A 177 -1.05 -5.58 23.01
N ALA A 178 -1.85 -6.01 22.05
CA ALA A 178 -2.68 -5.13 21.23
C ALA A 178 -3.72 -4.37 22.07
N LYS A 179 -4.20 -4.93 23.17
CA LYS A 179 -5.20 -4.32 24.04
C LYS A 179 -4.78 -2.94 24.54
N ASP A 180 -3.54 -2.78 24.96
CA ASP A 180 -3.02 -1.57 25.57
C ASP A 180 -2.10 -0.74 24.65
N ALA A 181 -1.97 -1.13 23.38
CA ALA A 181 -1.20 -0.37 22.40
C ALA A 181 -1.85 0.98 22.08
N ALA A 182 -1.02 2.02 21.97
CA ALA A 182 -1.42 3.38 21.54
C ALA A 182 -1.77 3.42 20.06
N ALA A 183 -0.99 2.74 19.24
CA ALA A 183 -1.21 2.58 17.80
C ALA A 183 -0.74 1.18 17.39
N ILE A 184 -1.36 0.65 16.34
CA ILE A 184 -0.98 -0.66 15.77
C ILE A 184 -0.60 -0.44 14.31
N ILE A 185 0.59 -0.92 13.93
CA ILE A 185 1.08 -0.89 12.56
C ILE A 185 1.27 -2.34 12.10
N ALA A 186 0.57 -2.71 11.02
CA ALA A 186 0.72 -4.02 10.39
C ALA A 186 1.72 -3.92 9.24
N TYR A 187 2.91 -4.48 9.41
CA TYR A 187 3.96 -4.49 8.40
C TYR A 187 3.90 -5.75 7.55
N GLY A 188 3.88 -5.54 6.26
CA GLY A 188 3.82 -6.61 5.25
C GLY A 188 2.42 -7.12 4.95
N THR A 189 2.27 -7.73 3.79
CA THR A 189 0.99 -8.29 3.34
C THR A 189 0.51 -9.42 4.25
N CYS A 190 1.41 -10.12 4.93
CA CYS A 190 1.04 -11.14 5.92
C CYS A 190 0.27 -10.51 7.10
N ALA A 191 0.79 -9.44 7.69
CA ALA A 191 0.13 -8.75 8.80
C ALA A 191 -1.13 -7.99 8.37
N THR A 192 -1.17 -7.43 7.16
CA THR A 192 -2.32 -6.64 6.70
C THR A 192 -3.50 -7.50 6.26
N SER A 193 -3.25 -8.63 5.58
CA SER A 193 -4.32 -9.44 4.97
C SER A 193 -4.09 -10.96 5.05
N GLY A 194 -3.07 -11.41 5.77
CA GLY A 194 -2.75 -12.82 5.94
C GLY A 194 -1.68 -13.36 4.99
N GLY A 195 -1.43 -12.70 3.86
CA GLY A 195 -0.37 -13.05 2.91
C GLY A 195 -0.44 -14.50 2.41
N ILE A 196 0.72 -15.09 2.13
CA ILE A 196 0.81 -16.48 1.66
C ILE A 196 0.24 -17.49 2.66
N GLN A 197 0.30 -17.21 3.95
CA GLN A 197 -0.20 -18.10 4.99
C GLN A 197 -1.73 -18.23 4.95
N ALA A 198 -2.42 -17.16 4.50
CA ALA A 198 -3.87 -17.15 4.31
C ALA A 198 -4.31 -17.61 2.92
N ALA A 199 -3.38 -17.84 1.99
CA ALA A 199 -3.69 -18.33 0.66
C ALA A 199 -4.41 -19.69 0.71
N ALA A 200 -5.30 -19.94 -0.25
CA ALA A 200 -6.09 -21.15 -0.31
C ALA A 200 -5.20 -22.43 -0.33
N PRO A 201 -5.52 -23.44 0.49
CA PRO A 201 -6.71 -23.67 1.30
C PRO A 201 -6.67 -23.09 2.72
N ASN A 202 -5.74 -22.25 3.07
CA ASN A 202 -5.54 -21.62 4.39
C ASN A 202 -5.54 -22.67 5.53
N PRO A 203 -4.61 -23.59 5.58
CA PRO A 203 -4.64 -24.73 6.50
C PRO A 203 -4.49 -24.32 7.99
N THR A 204 -3.95 -23.14 8.27
CA THR A 204 -3.67 -22.63 9.60
C THR A 204 -4.75 -21.66 10.12
N GLY A 205 -5.73 -21.30 9.30
CA GLY A 205 -6.73 -20.28 9.62
C GLY A 205 -6.08 -18.91 9.85
N SER A 206 -5.08 -18.57 9.03
CA SER A 206 -4.36 -17.30 9.13
C SER A 206 -5.16 -16.14 8.56
N ALA A 207 -5.08 -14.98 9.21
CA ALA A 207 -5.67 -13.73 8.73
C ALA A 207 -4.83 -12.52 9.17
N GLY A 208 -5.19 -11.34 8.65
CA GLY A 208 -4.53 -10.09 9.00
C GLY A 208 -4.86 -9.62 10.43
N VAL A 209 -4.02 -8.73 10.93
CA VAL A 209 -4.07 -8.17 12.30
C VAL A 209 -5.43 -7.53 12.63
N SER A 210 -6.02 -6.82 11.68
CA SER A 210 -7.28 -6.08 11.87
C SER A 210 -8.45 -6.97 12.30
N HIS A 211 -8.42 -8.26 12.00
CA HIS A 211 -9.48 -9.21 12.38
C HIS A 211 -9.53 -9.47 13.90
N TYR A 212 -8.47 -9.16 14.65
CA TYR A 212 -8.32 -9.59 16.05
C TYR A 212 -8.16 -8.44 17.04
N VAL A 213 -8.25 -7.18 16.58
CA VAL A 213 -8.05 -5.99 17.44
C VAL A 213 -9.34 -5.19 17.69
N GLY A 214 -10.49 -5.71 17.25
CA GLY A 214 -11.80 -5.06 17.39
C GLY A 214 -11.85 -3.74 16.62
N ASN A 215 -12.29 -2.66 17.29
CA ASN A 215 -12.43 -1.34 16.65
C ASN A 215 -11.16 -0.49 16.74
N LYS A 216 -10.01 -1.04 17.13
CA LYS A 216 -8.76 -0.28 17.15
C LYS A 216 -8.30 0.01 15.72
N PRO A 217 -7.88 1.24 15.42
CA PRO A 217 -7.33 1.56 14.11
C PRO A 217 -6.01 0.83 13.91
N VAL A 218 -5.89 0.18 12.76
CA VAL A 218 -4.65 -0.44 12.29
C VAL A 218 -4.14 0.34 11.09
N ILE A 219 -2.87 0.67 11.09
CA ILE A 219 -2.20 1.28 9.94
C ILE A 219 -1.60 0.14 9.12
N ASN A 220 -2.16 -0.11 7.96
CA ASN A 220 -1.70 -1.16 7.07
C ASN A 220 -0.54 -0.67 6.18
N VAL A 221 0.55 -1.39 6.20
CA VAL A 221 1.75 -1.15 5.38
C VAL A 221 2.03 -2.40 4.55
N PRO A 222 1.19 -2.71 3.52
CA PRO A 222 1.35 -3.92 2.73
C PRO A 222 2.58 -3.86 1.83
N GLY A 223 3.02 -5.05 1.44
CA GLY A 223 4.17 -5.34 0.61
C GLY A 223 4.75 -6.68 1.04
N CYS A 224 5.46 -7.39 0.16
CA CYS A 224 6.07 -8.67 0.51
C CYS A 224 7.54 -8.70 0.09
N PRO A 225 8.37 -8.03 0.91
CA PRO A 225 8.08 -7.09 2.01
C PRO A 225 7.75 -5.66 1.55
N PRO A 226 7.35 -4.71 2.44
CA PRO A 226 7.24 -3.29 2.11
C PRO A 226 8.61 -2.64 1.89
N ILE A 227 8.63 -1.50 1.20
CA ILE A 227 9.86 -0.70 1.02
C ILE A 227 10.34 -0.19 2.40
N PRO A 228 11.65 -0.26 2.71
CA PRO A 228 12.21 0.15 4.02
C PRO A 228 11.79 1.57 4.42
N GLU A 229 11.88 2.51 3.49
CA GLU A 229 11.56 3.91 3.71
C GLU A 229 10.07 4.14 4.01
N VAL A 230 9.19 3.31 3.44
CA VAL A 230 7.74 3.34 3.76
C VAL A 230 7.52 2.91 5.21
N MET A 231 8.15 1.81 5.63
CA MET A 231 8.03 1.30 7.01
C MET A 231 8.53 2.34 8.01
N THR A 232 9.71 2.92 7.75
CA THR A 232 10.31 3.96 8.57
C THR A 232 9.45 5.22 8.62
N GLY A 233 8.97 5.69 7.48
CA GLY A 233 8.13 6.88 7.39
C GLY A 233 6.85 6.76 8.21
N VAL A 234 6.23 5.58 8.23
CA VAL A 234 4.98 5.34 8.98
C VAL A 234 5.23 5.32 10.48
N VAL A 235 6.22 4.57 10.97
CA VAL A 235 6.49 4.53 12.43
C VAL A 235 6.92 5.90 12.95
N MET A 236 7.73 6.64 12.17
CA MET A 236 8.17 7.97 12.55
C MET A 236 7.06 9.02 12.51
N HIS A 237 6.09 8.89 11.57
CA HIS A 237 4.91 9.74 11.59
C HIS A 237 4.13 9.58 12.90
N VAL A 238 3.81 8.34 13.27
CA VAL A 238 3.09 8.05 14.53
C VAL A 238 3.91 8.51 15.73
N ALA A 239 5.20 8.25 15.72
CA ALA A 239 6.12 8.62 16.80
C ALA A 239 6.17 10.13 17.05
N LEU A 240 6.38 10.92 16.01
CA LEU A 240 6.58 12.36 16.12
C LEU A 240 5.27 13.13 16.30
N PHE A 241 4.22 12.74 15.59
CA PHE A 241 2.96 13.47 15.64
C PHE A 241 1.94 12.89 16.62
N GLY A 242 2.08 11.62 17.01
CA GLY A 242 1.12 10.94 17.88
C GLY A 242 -0.25 10.75 17.22
N SER A 243 -0.29 10.78 15.89
CA SER A 243 -1.50 10.69 15.10
C SER A 243 -1.35 9.66 13.98
N VAL A 244 -2.48 9.10 13.55
CA VAL A 244 -2.54 8.25 12.38
C VAL A 244 -2.39 9.13 11.13
N PRO A 245 -1.56 8.75 10.13
CA PRO A 245 -1.49 9.45 8.86
C PRO A 245 -2.83 9.39 8.11
N ASP A 246 -2.99 10.19 7.04
CA ASP A 246 -4.17 10.08 6.17
C ASP A 246 -4.20 8.72 5.47
N LEU A 247 -5.26 7.95 5.73
CA LEU A 247 -5.42 6.58 5.25
C LEU A 247 -6.42 6.49 4.09
N ASP A 248 -6.21 5.53 3.22
CA ASP A 248 -7.19 5.12 2.21
C ASP A 248 -8.24 4.14 2.79
N MET A 249 -9.11 3.61 1.93
CA MET A 249 -10.18 2.69 2.34
C MET A 249 -9.67 1.35 2.87
N GLU A 250 -8.42 0.97 2.56
CA GLU A 250 -7.76 -0.24 3.06
C GLU A 250 -6.86 0.05 4.26
N SER A 251 -7.03 1.25 4.88
CA SER A 251 -6.23 1.70 6.02
C SER A 251 -4.72 1.83 5.71
N ARG A 252 -4.35 2.12 4.45
CA ARG A 252 -2.97 2.34 4.03
C ARG A 252 -2.66 3.84 3.97
N PRO A 253 -1.46 4.29 4.38
CA PRO A 253 -1.07 5.70 4.27
C PRO A 253 -1.10 6.19 2.81
N LYS A 254 -1.98 7.14 2.48
CA LYS A 254 -2.18 7.66 1.11
C LYS A 254 -0.92 8.21 0.49
N GLN A 255 -0.03 8.79 1.26
CA GLN A 255 1.25 9.30 0.76
C GLN A 255 2.11 8.22 0.08
N PHE A 256 1.98 6.95 0.52
CA PHE A 256 2.75 5.83 -0.03
C PHE A 256 1.93 4.93 -0.96
N TYR A 257 0.61 4.88 -0.75
CA TYR A 257 -0.29 3.97 -1.46
C TYR A 257 -1.38 4.71 -2.26
N GLY A 258 -1.24 6.03 -2.45
CA GLY A 258 -2.23 6.83 -3.19
C GLY A 258 -2.14 6.67 -4.72
N ASN A 259 -1.00 6.21 -5.26
CA ASN A 259 -0.77 6.05 -6.69
C ASN A 259 -0.52 4.58 -7.04
N ARG A 260 -1.01 4.17 -8.22
CA ARG A 260 -0.68 2.85 -8.76
C ARG A 260 0.75 2.85 -9.30
N ILE A 261 1.39 1.70 -9.25
CA ILE A 261 2.73 1.52 -9.83
C ILE A 261 2.75 1.91 -11.31
N HIS A 262 1.68 1.57 -12.04
CA HIS A 262 1.54 1.90 -13.46
C HIS A 262 1.57 3.41 -13.75
N ASP A 263 1.02 4.23 -12.86
CA ASP A 263 0.95 5.69 -13.04
C ASP A 263 2.33 6.36 -12.89
N THR A 264 3.24 5.73 -12.14
CA THR A 264 4.61 6.22 -11.88
C THR A 264 5.69 5.38 -12.55
N CYS A 265 5.30 4.41 -13.40
CA CYS A 265 6.22 3.48 -14.03
C CYS A 265 6.99 4.16 -15.18
N TYR A 266 8.31 4.05 -15.17
CA TYR A 266 9.15 4.56 -16.26
C TYR A 266 8.91 3.86 -17.62
N ARG A 267 8.29 2.67 -17.63
CA ARG A 267 7.87 1.96 -18.84
C ARG A 267 6.50 2.39 -19.35
N ARG A 268 5.83 3.35 -18.72
CA ARG A 268 4.51 3.84 -19.12
C ARG A 268 4.46 4.33 -20.57
N PRO A 269 5.45 5.06 -21.08
CA PRO A 269 5.44 5.49 -22.50
C PRO A 269 5.39 4.31 -23.48
N PHE A 270 6.01 3.19 -23.17
CA PHE A 270 5.93 1.98 -24.00
C PHE A 270 4.54 1.34 -23.97
N PHE A 271 3.87 1.37 -22.82
CA PHE A 271 2.48 0.93 -22.72
C PHE A 271 1.57 1.77 -23.62
N ASP A 272 1.69 3.10 -23.54
CA ASP A 272 0.87 4.04 -24.29
C ASP A 272 1.14 3.94 -25.82
N ALA A 273 2.35 3.57 -26.21
CA ALA A 273 2.74 3.31 -27.60
C ALA A 273 2.42 1.88 -28.08
N GLY A 274 1.81 1.02 -27.24
CA GLY A 274 1.52 -0.37 -27.59
C GLY A 274 2.75 -1.29 -27.73
N MET A 275 3.89 -0.87 -27.18
CA MET A 275 5.15 -1.60 -27.21
C MET A 275 5.29 -2.52 -25.99
N PHE A 276 5.09 -3.82 -26.19
CA PHE A 276 5.09 -4.82 -25.13
C PHE A 276 6.16 -5.89 -25.35
N ALA A 277 6.80 -6.32 -24.26
CA ALA A 277 7.50 -7.57 -24.23
C ALA A 277 6.49 -8.73 -24.29
N GLU A 278 6.66 -9.66 -25.24
CA GLU A 278 5.76 -10.79 -25.46
C GLU A 278 6.24 -12.04 -24.70
N ARG A 279 7.54 -12.16 -24.49
CA ARG A 279 8.21 -13.22 -23.74
C ARG A 279 9.41 -12.64 -23.00
N PHE A 280 9.81 -13.32 -21.91
CA PHE A 280 11.09 -13.03 -21.26
C PHE A 280 12.22 -13.25 -22.28
N ASP A 281 13.20 -12.37 -22.26
CA ASP A 281 14.39 -12.42 -23.14
C ASP A 281 14.13 -12.19 -24.64
N ASP A 282 12.94 -11.76 -25.07
CA ASP A 282 12.68 -11.33 -26.43
C ASP A 282 13.30 -9.93 -26.71
N ALA A 283 13.19 -9.46 -27.95
CA ALA A 283 13.69 -8.16 -28.37
C ALA A 283 13.03 -6.99 -27.59
N GLY A 284 11.73 -7.09 -27.32
CA GLY A 284 11.00 -6.10 -26.53
C GLY A 284 11.44 -6.08 -25.07
N SER A 285 11.65 -7.25 -24.47
CA SER A 285 12.17 -7.39 -23.12
C SER A 285 13.58 -6.78 -22.98
N LYS A 286 14.48 -7.08 -23.92
CA LYS A 286 15.84 -6.50 -23.99
C LYS A 286 15.83 -4.99 -24.23
N ALA A 287 14.89 -4.50 -25.03
CA ALA A 287 14.71 -3.08 -25.30
C ALA A 287 14.00 -2.30 -24.15
N GLY A 288 13.59 -2.99 -23.09
CA GLY A 288 12.95 -2.34 -21.93
C GLY A 288 11.47 -2.00 -22.13
N TRP A 289 10.77 -2.63 -23.09
CA TRP A 289 9.35 -2.40 -23.35
C TRP A 289 8.46 -2.79 -22.18
N CYS A 290 7.19 -2.37 -22.22
CA CYS A 290 6.23 -2.64 -21.15
C CYS A 290 6.03 -4.14 -20.89
N LEU A 291 6.03 -4.54 -19.61
CA LEU A 291 5.87 -5.93 -19.18
C LEU A 291 4.40 -6.36 -18.98
N TYR A 292 3.44 -5.55 -19.43
CA TYR A 292 2.01 -5.83 -19.24
C TYR A 292 1.61 -7.22 -19.76
N LYS A 293 2.06 -7.59 -20.93
CA LYS A 293 1.77 -8.89 -21.53
C LYS A 293 2.47 -10.07 -20.83
N LEU A 294 3.43 -9.80 -19.98
CA LEU A 294 4.06 -10.79 -19.10
C LEU A 294 3.37 -10.89 -17.73
N GLY A 295 2.15 -10.37 -17.59
CA GLY A 295 1.37 -10.47 -16.36
C GLY A 295 1.70 -9.40 -15.32
N CYS A 296 2.22 -8.24 -15.75
CA CYS A 296 2.47 -7.13 -14.82
C CYS A 296 1.17 -6.58 -14.22
N ARG A 297 1.04 -6.67 -12.89
CA ARG A 297 -0.11 -6.18 -12.11
C ARG A 297 0.05 -4.71 -11.68
N GLY A 298 1.03 -3.98 -12.23
CA GLY A 298 1.22 -2.56 -11.95
C GLY A 298 -0.03 -1.69 -12.13
N PRO A 299 -0.90 -1.92 -13.13
CA PRO A 299 -2.14 -1.17 -13.33
C PRO A 299 -3.17 -1.26 -12.20
N GLU A 300 -3.14 -2.29 -11.38
CA GLU A 300 -4.07 -2.52 -10.26
C GLU A 300 -3.42 -2.41 -8.88
N THR A 301 -2.10 -2.22 -8.83
CA THR A 301 -1.32 -2.27 -7.59
C THR A 301 -0.94 -0.87 -7.12
N TYR A 302 -1.39 -0.51 -5.92
CA TYR A 302 -1.05 0.75 -5.25
C TYR A 302 0.18 0.56 -4.38
N ALA A 303 1.28 1.21 -4.73
CA ALA A 303 2.55 1.19 -3.98
C ALA A 303 3.53 2.24 -4.49
N SER A 304 4.52 2.58 -3.67
CA SER A 304 5.55 3.59 -3.97
C SER A 304 6.73 3.05 -4.79
N CYS A 305 6.70 1.81 -5.29
CA CYS A 305 7.84 1.19 -5.96
C CYS A 305 8.35 1.98 -7.17
N GLY A 306 7.47 2.64 -7.92
CA GLY A 306 7.86 3.47 -9.07
C GLY A 306 8.59 4.74 -8.66
N ASN A 307 8.31 5.28 -7.48
CA ASN A 307 8.87 6.54 -6.98
C ASN A 307 10.07 6.33 -6.05
N LEU A 308 9.86 5.59 -4.95
CA LEU A 308 10.89 5.40 -3.93
C LEU A 308 11.93 4.36 -4.35
N ARG A 309 11.50 3.31 -5.05
CA ARG A 309 12.34 2.16 -5.41
C ARG A 309 12.95 1.47 -4.18
N TRP A 310 13.86 0.54 -4.42
CA TRP A 310 14.60 -0.23 -3.42
C TRP A 310 16.08 0.15 -3.47
N PHE A 311 16.82 -0.21 -2.43
CA PHE A 311 18.27 0.00 -2.36
C PHE A 311 18.65 1.46 -2.62
N GLN A 312 18.15 2.38 -1.81
CA GLN A 312 18.43 3.82 -1.92
C GLN A 312 17.97 4.43 -3.27
N GLY A 313 16.82 3.98 -3.78
CA GLY A 313 16.29 4.50 -5.03
C GLY A 313 16.88 3.87 -6.29
N MET A 314 17.67 2.81 -6.16
CA MET A 314 18.40 2.21 -7.27
C MET A 314 17.47 1.49 -8.25
N SER A 315 16.62 0.56 -7.77
CA SER A 315 15.83 -0.31 -8.62
C SER A 315 14.54 -0.81 -7.95
N TYR A 316 13.66 -1.37 -8.74
CA TYR A 316 12.48 -2.12 -8.30
C TYR A 316 12.15 -3.21 -9.34
N PRO A 317 11.29 -4.20 -9.04
CA PRO A 317 11.12 -5.39 -9.89
C PRO A 317 10.93 -5.10 -11.38
N ILE A 318 10.06 -4.14 -11.75
CA ILE A 318 9.83 -3.78 -13.15
C ILE A 318 11.10 -3.21 -13.81
N GLN A 319 11.89 -2.45 -13.09
CA GLN A 319 13.15 -1.90 -13.59
C GLN A 319 14.18 -3.01 -13.81
N SER A 320 14.16 -4.02 -12.96
CA SER A 320 15.04 -5.21 -13.08
C SER A 320 14.52 -6.25 -14.08
N GLY A 321 13.45 -5.96 -14.82
CA GLY A 321 12.93 -6.85 -15.87
C GLY A 321 11.85 -7.84 -15.40
N ALA A 322 11.44 -7.81 -14.13
CA ALA A 322 10.37 -8.66 -13.62
C ALA A 322 9.02 -7.90 -13.57
N PRO A 323 7.92 -8.47 -14.06
CA PRO A 323 6.61 -7.86 -13.93
C PRO A 323 6.21 -7.70 -12.47
N CYS A 324 5.41 -6.65 -12.15
CA CYS A 324 4.83 -6.49 -10.82
C CYS A 324 3.89 -7.66 -10.51
N ILE A 325 4.06 -8.29 -9.36
CA ILE A 325 3.22 -9.43 -8.91
C ILE A 325 2.03 -8.98 -8.04
N GLY A 326 1.87 -7.68 -7.79
CA GLY A 326 0.77 -7.16 -6.98
C GLY A 326 0.93 -7.39 -5.48
N CYS A 327 2.15 -7.45 -4.96
CA CYS A 327 2.43 -7.89 -3.59
C CYS A 327 1.81 -7.03 -2.48
N THR A 328 1.26 -5.85 -2.79
CA THR A 328 0.50 -5.01 -1.85
C THR A 328 -1.01 -5.27 -1.89
N ASN A 329 -1.50 -6.09 -2.83
CA ASN A 329 -2.90 -6.47 -2.91
C ASN A 329 -3.20 -7.59 -1.90
N ALA A 330 -4.40 -7.57 -1.32
CA ALA A 330 -4.76 -8.46 -0.21
C ALA A 330 -4.60 -9.96 -0.55
N ASN A 331 -5.00 -10.36 -1.76
CA ASN A 331 -5.04 -11.77 -2.17
C ASN A 331 -4.07 -12.08 -3.30
N PHE A 332 -2.94 -11.36 -3.40
CA PHE A 332 -2.05 -11.48 -4.56
C PHE A 332 -1.50 -12.90 -4.81
N TRP A 333 -1.47 -13.76 -3.78
CA TRP A 333 -1.04 -15.15 -3.89
C TRP A 333 -2.07 -16.06 -4.57
N ASP A 334 -3.36 -15.70 -4.50
CA ASP A 334 -4.48 -16.50 -5.03
C ASP A 334 -5.07 -15.93 -6.32
N ASP A 335 -4.75 -14.68 -6.69
CA ASP A 335 -5.37 -14.00 -7.84
C ASP A 335 -5.04 -14.66 -9.18
N ALA A 336 -3.77 -15.01 -9.40
CA ALA A 336 -3.29 -15.73 -10.59
C ALA A 336 -1.82 -16.15 -10.40
N PRO A 337 -1.32 -17.11 -11.16
CA PRO A 337 0.10 -17.44 -11.21
C PRO A 337 0.94 -16.20 -11.54
N PHE A 338 2.13 -16.11 -10.94
CA PHE A 338 3.06 -15.00 -11.23
C PHE A 338 3.51 -15.06 -12.69
N SER A 339 3.62 -13.89 -13.30
CA SER A 339 3.98 -13.74 -14.72
C SER A 339 2.97 -14.35 -15.70
N ASP A 340 1.77 -14.66 -15.25
CA ASP A 340 0.66 -14.97 -16.14
C ASP A 340 -0.03 -13.67 -16.58
N ARG A 341 -0.62 -13.69 -17.76
CA ARG A 341 -1.35 -12.52 -18.27
C ARG A 341 -2.52 -12.21 -17.35
N LEU A 342 -2.75 -10.92 -17.08
CA LEU A 342 -3.91 -10.49 -16.31
C LEU A 342 -5.19 -11.11 -16.88
N PRO A 343 -6.15 -11.50 -16.02
CA PRO A 343 -7.41 -12.07 -16.45
C PRO A 343 -8.07 -11.20 -17.51
N LYS A 344 -8.56 -11.82 -18.57
CA LYS A 344 -9.29 -11.10 -19.61
C LYS A 344 -10.49 -10.42 -18.97
N TYR A 345 -10.66 -9.13 -19.22
CA TYR A 345 -11.73 -8.34 -18.65
C TYR A 345 -13.11 -8.97 -18.92
N GLY A 346 -13.74 -9.49 -17.85
CA GLY A 346 -15.12 -9.98 -17.86
C GLY A 346 -15.40 -11.19 -18.75
N PRO A 347 -16.67 -11.61 -18.85
CA PRO A 347 -17.09 -12.79 -19.61
C PRO A 347 -16.92 -12.64 -21.13
N LEU A 348 -16.70 -11.42 -21.64
CA LEU A 348 -16.53 -11.12 -23.08
C LEU A 348 -15.07 -11.22 -23.57
N GLY A 349 -14.10 -11.52 -22.68
CA GLY A 349 -12.70 -11.68 -23.07
C GLY A 349 -11.90 -10.37 -23.13
N SER A 350 -10.82 -10.33 -23.93
CA SER A 350 -9.95 -9.15 -24.04
C SER A 350 -10.66 -7.96 -24.71
N ILE A 351 -10.23 -6.74 -24.36
CA ILE A 351 -10.69 -5.49 -25.02
C ILE A 351 -10.57 -5.58 -26.55
N ASP A 352 -9.53 -6.24 -27.06
CA ASP A 352 -9.36 -6.48 -28.50
C ASP A 352 -10.53 -7.28 -29.11
N LYS A 353 -11.02 -8.30 -28.40
CA LYS A 353 -12.18 -9.09 -28.87
C LYS A 353 -13.47 -8.29 -28.79
N ILE A 354 -13.64 -7.44 -27.79
CA ILE A 354 -14.78 -6.53 -27.68
C ILE A 354 -14.72 -5.50 -28.82
N GLY A 355 -13.55 -4.92 -29.07
CA GLY A 355 -13.33 -3.97 -30.17
C GLY A 355 -13.63 -4.59 -31.52
N VAL A 356 -13.13 -5.79 -31.80
CA VAL A 356 -13.40 -6.54 -33.02
C VAL A 356 -14.90 -6.87 -33.12
N GLY A 357 -15.53 -7.31 -32.05
CA GLY A 357 -16.96 -7.61 -32.04
C GLY A 357 -17.83 -6.39 -32.35
N LEU A 358 -17.51 -5.23 -31.78
CA LEU A 358 -18.17 -3.97 -32.08
C LEU A 358 -17.96 -3.53 -33.54
N ALA A 359 -16.72 -3.63 -34.04
CA ALA A 359 -16.42 -3.27 -35.42
C ALA A 359 -17.18 -4.14 -36.44
N VAL A 360 -17.20 -5.46 -36.21
CA VAL A 360 -17.94 -6.41 -37.05
C VAL A 360 -19.46 -6.15 -36.98
N GLY A 361 -19.98 -5.93 -35.77
CA GLY A 361 -21.41 -5.60 -35.56
C GLY A 361 -21.82 -4.31 -36.24
N THR A 362 -21.00 -3.27 -36.19
CA THR A 362 -21.25 -2.00 -36.86
C THR A 362 -21.19 -2.16 -38.41
N ALA A 363 -20.21 -2.88 -38.91
CA ALA A 363 -20.09 -3.13 -40.35
C ALA A 363 -21.30 -3.93 -40.88
N ALA A 364 -21.72 -4.97 -40.16
CA ALA A 364 -22.92 -5.76 -40.48
C ALA A 364 -24.19 -4.88 -40.48
N GLY A 365 -24.36 -4.04 -39.44
CA GLY A 365 -25.47 -3.10 -39.34
C GLY A 365 -25.56 -2.12 -40.52
N VAL A 366 -24.41 -1.54 -40.90
CA VAL A 366 -24.32 -0.64 -42.05
C VAL A 366 -24.64 -1.36 -43.36
N ALA A 367 -24.15 -2.59 -43.55
CA ALA A 367 -24.44 -3.40 -44.74
C ALA A 367 -25.94 -3.74 -44.85
N VAL A 368 -26.57 -4.17 -43.76
CA VAL A 368 -28.01 -4.45 -43.72
C VAL A 368 -28.84 -3.19 -43.99
N HIS A 369 -28.47 -2.07 -43.34
CA HIS A 369 -29.16 -0.80 -43.59
C HIS A 369 -29.03 -0.35 -45.04
N GLY A 370 -27.82 -0.46 -45.60
CA GLY A 370 -27.59 -0.16 -47.02
C GLY A 370 -28.40 -1.00 -47.99
N ALA A 371 -28.48 -2.33 -47.72
CA ALA A 371 -29.26 -3.25 -48.54
C ALA A 371 -30.78 -2.94 -48.46
N LEU A 372 -31.31 -2.64 -47.25
CA LEU A 372 -32.69 -2.26 -47.05
C LEU A 372 -33.04 -0.93 -47.75
N SER A 373 -32.12 0.05 -47.70
CA SER A 373 -32.30 1.34 -48.36
C SER A 373 -32.29 1.20 -49.84
N LEU A 374 -31.43 0.36 -50.43
CA LEU A 374 -31.43 0.08 -51.87
C LEU A 374 -32.70 -0.63 -52.33
N ALA A 375 -33.16 -1.61 -51.53
CA ALA A 375 -34.43 -2.30 -51.83
C ALA A 375 -35.66 -1.38 -51.75
N GLN A 376 -35.68 -0.43 -50.83
CA GLN A 376 -36.73 0.58 -50.73
C GLN A 376 -36.72 1.54 -51.94
N ARG A 377 -35.52 2.00 -52.35
CA ARG A 377 -35.35 2.84 -53.55
C ARG A 377 -35.84 2.10 -54.81
N ALA A 378 -35.40 0.86 -55.04
CA ALA A 378 -35.81 0.08 -56.17
C ALA A 378 -37.35 -0.14 -56.21
N LYS A 379 -38.03 -0.30 -55.04
CA LYS A 379 -39.48 -0.37 -54.96
C LYS A 379 -40.17 0.97 -55.32
N ALA A 380 -39.57 2.08 -54.86
CA ALA A 380 -40.08 3.42 -55.17
C ALA A 380 -39.94 3.73 -56.67
N ASP A 381 -38.76 3.43 -57.25
CA ASP A 381 -38.50 3.62 -58.68
C ASP A 381 -39.46 2.78 -59.56
N ALA A 382 -39.70 1.50 -59.20
CA ALA A 382 -40.66 0.64 -59.88
C ALA A 382 -42.13 1.12 -59.72
N ALA A 383 -42.45 1.79 -58.63
CA ALA A 383 -43.79 2.39 -58.46
C ALA A 383 -43.94 3.65 -59.35
N ILE A 384 -42.95 4.47 -59.43
CA ILE A 384 -42.95 5.65 -60.31
C ILE A 384 -43.06 5.23 -61.80
N GLU A 385 -42.29 4.24 -62.21
CA GLU A 385 -42.33 3.71 -63.60
C GLU A 385 -43.73 3.18 -63.95
N LYS A 386 -44.43 2.48 -63.02
CA LYS A 386 -45.82 2.02 -63.22
C LYS A 386 -46.80 3.19 -63.34
N GLU A 387 -46.64 4.25 -62.56
CA GLU A 387 -47.50 5.44 -62.66
C GLU A 387 -47.27 6.18 -63.98
N GLU A 388 -46.05 6.30 -64.43
CA GLU A 388 -45.73 6.91 -65.72
C GLU A 388 -46.28 6.08 -66.88
N GLU A 389 -46.19 4.76 -66.83
CA GLU A 389 -46.75 3.87 -67.82
C GLU A 389 -48.28 3.97 -67.90
N LYS A 390 -48.95 4.07 -66.71
CA LYS A 390 -50.38 4.29 -66.59
C LYS A 390 -50.80 5.63 -67.20
N ALA A 391 -50.06 6.71 -66.90
CA ALA A 391 -50.33 8.04 -67.42
C ALA A 391 -50.18 8.09 -68.97
N LYS A 392 -49.14 7.42 -69.52
CA LYS A 392 -48.95 7.30 -70.98
C LYS A 392 -50.11 6.55 -71.65
N ARG A 393 -50.64 5.47 -71.05
CA ARG A 393 -51.80 4.74 -71.55
C ARG A 393 -53.08 5.58 -71.56
N GLU A 394 -53.28 6.41 -70.53
CA GLU A 394 -54.44 7.30 -70.45
C GLU A 394 -54.40 8.46 -71.50
N GLN A 395 -53.17 8.90 -71.90
CA GLN A 395 -53.00 9.90 -72.95
C GLN A 395 -53.24 9.36 -74.33
N VAL A 396 -53.07 8.06 -74.59
CA VAL A 396 -53.28 7.44 -75.93
C VAL A 396 -54.77 7.17 -76.21
N HIS A 397 -55.61 7.19 -75.17
CA HIS A 397 -57.04 6.97 -75.29
C HIS A 397 -57.92 8.23 -75.24
N LYS A 398 -57.32 9.41 -75.27
CA LYS A 398 -57.96 10.70 -75.52
C LYS A 398 -57.59 11.20 -76.91
#